data_85b92ec89310d1ca467063443afc6536
#
_entry.id   85b92ec89310d1ca467063443afc6536
#
_cell.length_a   1.000
_cell.length_b   1.000
_cell.length_c   1.000
_cell.angle_alpha   90.00
_cell.angle_beta   90.00
_cell.angle_gamma   90.00
#
_symmetry.space_group_name_H-M   'P 1'
#
loop_
_entity.id
_entity.type
_entity.pdbx_description
1 polymer ?
#
loop_
_entity_poly.entity_id
_entity_poly.type
_entity_poly.pdbx_seq_one_letter_code
_entity_poly.pdbx_strand_id
1 'polypeptide(L)'
;MVANEPAGRTRLCDSKDMKHQTQCPEIRCPIQFVLELVGSKWAILILRELFSGHRRTHEFLDALPGISTKTLTARLRELESYGLVRRKVFPEVPPRVEYSLTEKGREMQPVLMSLKQLGEQWLEQESCRCPMDTNALFGSESLSA
;
A
#
# COMPACT_ATOMS: atom_id res chain seq x y z
N MET A 1 34.74 33.71 22.89
CA MET A 1 33.76 34.28 21.94
C MET A 1 32.94 33.15 21.41
N VAL A 2 31.72 33.04 21.85
CA VAL A 2 30.82 31.96 21.47
C VAL A 2 29.96 32.45 20.30
N ALA A 3 30.13 31.84 19.13
CA ALA A 3 29.26 32.10 18.00
C ALA A 3 27.86 31.51 18.29
N ASN A 4 26.89 32.37 18.36
CA ASN A 4 25.50 32.02 18.59
C ASN A 4 24.89 31.63 17.23
N GLU A 5 24.72 30.33 16.97
CA GLU A 5 23.97 29.87 15.82
C GLU A 5 22.47 29.98 16.12
N PRO A 6 21.69 30.62 15.26
CA PRO A 6 20.25 30.63 15.42
C PRO A 6 19.68 29.28 15.01
N ALA A 7 18.96 28.66 15.93
CA ALA A 7 18.18 27.46 15.71
C ALA A 7 17.28 27.62 14.48
N GLY A 8 17.48 26.76 13.48
CA GLY A 8 16.66 26.68 12.29
C GLY A 8 15.21 26.37 12.64
N ARG A 9 14.34 27.32 12.36
CA ARG A 9 12.90 27.12 12.42
C ARG A 9 12.51 26.12 11.37
N THR A 10 12.12 24.92 11.79
CA THR A 10 11.33 24.01 10.99
C THR A 10 9.99 24.69 10.68
N ARG A 11 9.85 25.20 9.47
CA ARG A 11 8.55 25.64 8.97
C ARG A 11 7.74 24.40 8.67
N LEU A 12 6.74 24.17 9.50
CA LEU A 12 5.63 23.28 9.16
C LEU A 12 4.99 23.84 7.87
N CYS A 13 5.01 23.05 6.81
CA CYS A 13 4.25 23.36 5.61
C CYS A 13 2.77 23.27 5.94
N ASP A 14 2.12 24.41 5.93
CA ASP A 14 0.69 24.55 6.11
C ASP A 14 -0.03 23.97 4.90
N SER A 15 -0.95 23.05 5.11
CA SER A 15 -1.64 22.26 4.08
C SER A 15 -2.66 23.05 3.23
N LYS A 16 -2.55 24.36 3.16
CA LYS A 16 -3.50 25.23 2.45
C LYS A 16 -3.04 25.81 1.11
N ASP A 17 -1.76 25.65 0.73
CA ASP A 17 -1.26 26.22 -0.52
C ASP A 17 -0.88 25.17 -1.57
N MET A 18 -1.90 24.49 -2.09
CA MET A 18 -1.76 23.49 -3.15
C MET A 18 -1.74 24.07 -4.56
N LYS A 19 -1.46 25.37 -4.75
CA LYS A 19 -1.64 26.02 -6.06
C LYS A 19 -0.43 26.73 -6.68
N HIS A 20 0.76 26.67 -6.11
CA HIS A 20 1.96 27.15 -6.81
C HIS A 20 3.17 26.24 -6.57
N GLN A 21 3.43 25.40 -7.56
CA GLN A 21 4.68 24.68 -7.72
C GLN A 21 5.79 25.68 -8.07
N THR A 22 6.57 26.11 -7.10
CA THR A 22 7.89 26.67 -7.30
C THR A 22 8.84 25.92 -6.37
N GLN A 23 9.58 25.00 -6.98
CA GLN A 23 10.90 24.46 -6.64
C GLN A 23 11.46 24.88 -5.27
N CYS A 24 10.95 24.28 -4.20
CA CYS A 24 11.74 24.00 -3.04
C CYS A 24 12.08 22.51 -3.07
N PRO A 25 13.30 22.07 -2.73
CA PRO A 25 13.53 20.68 -2.41
C PRO A 25 12.82 20.42 -1.08
N GLU A 26 11.52 20.22 -1.16
CA GLU A 26 10.72 19.83 0.00
C GLU A 26 11.22 18.47 0.44
N ILE A 27 11.83 18.45 1.61
CA ILE A 27 12.06 17.22 2.35
C ILE A 27 10.66 16.71 2.69
N ARG A 28 10.07 15.94 1.77
CA ARG A 28 8.78 15.30 1.99
C ARG A 28 8.95 14.30 3.14
N CYS A 29 8.07 14.38 4.12
CA CYS A 29 8.00 13.35 5.14
C CYS A 29 7.81 11.98 4.45
N PRO A 30 8.69 10.99 4.65
CA PRO A 30 8.56 9.68 4.00
C PRO A 30 7.23 9.00 4.28
N ILE A 31 6.68 9.17 5.47
CA ILE A 31 5.36 8.63 5.84
C ILE A 31 4.27 9.31 5.00
N GLN A 32 4.30 10.63 4.89
CA GLN A 32 3.34 11.37 4.08
C GLN A 32 3.39 10.93 2.62
N PHE A 33 4.58 10.79 2.06
CA PHE A 33 4.78 10.32 0.69
C PHE A 33 4.12 8.95 0.45
N VAL A 34 4.34 7.98 1.33
CA VAL A 34 3.72 6.66 1.20
C VAL A 34 2.20 6.74 1.36
N LEU A 35 1.71 7.54 2.31
CA LEU A 35 0.27 7.72 2.51
C LEU A 35 -0.42 8.40 1.31
N GLU A 36 0.25 9.27 0.58
CA GLU A 36 -0.28 9.84 -0.67
C GLU A 36 -0.52 8.75 -1.73
N LEU A 37 0.32 7.71 -1.76
CA LEU A 37 0.20 6.61 -2.71
C LEU A 37 -0.85 5.56 -2.28
N VAL A 38 -0.87 5.21 -1.02
CA VAL A 38 -1.63 4.04 -0.53
C VAL A 38 -2.57 4.35 0.64
N GLY A 39 -2.72 5.61 1.03
CA GLY A 39 -3.46 6.01 2.25
C GLY A 39 -4.97 5.76 2.20
N SER A 40 -5.54 5.38 1.08
CA SER A 40 -6.95 5.00 1.05
C SER A 40 -7.13 3.58 1.59
N LYS A 41 -8.21 3.38 2.36
CA LYS A 41 -8.62 2.06 2.86
C LYS A 41 -8.58 0.98 1.76
N TRP A 42 -9.15 1.29 0.61
CA TRP A 42 -9.26 0.34 -0.49
C TRP A 42 -7.93 0.03 -1.16
N ALA A 43 -7.00 0.99 -1.24
CA ALA A 43 -5.67 0.75 -1.78
C ALA A 43 -4.91 -0.29 -0.95
N ILE A 44 -4.90 -0.12 0.36
CA ILE A 44 -4.27 -1.07 1.30
C ILE A 44 -4.92 -2.46 1.21
N LEU A 45 -6.26 -2.52 1.16
CA LEU A 45 -6.96 -3.80 1.09
C LEU A 45 -6.75 -4.51 -0.25
N ILE A 46 -6.66 -3.79 -1.36
CA ILE A 46 -6.33 -4.34 -2.68
C ILE A 46 -4.90 -4.90 -2.67
N LEU A 47 -3.92 -4.17 -2.14
CA LEU A 47 -2.55 -4.66 -2.01
C LEU A 47 -2.50 -5.93 -1.15
N ARG A 48 -3.22 -5.98 -0.04
CA ARG A 48 -3.34 -7.18 0.80
C ARG A 48 -3.80 -8.39 0.00
N GLU A 49 -4.85 -8.26 -0.81
CA GLU A 49 -5.35 -9.36 -1.63
C GLU A 49 -4.32 -9.84 -2.66
N LEU A 50 -3.53 -8.93 -3.23
CA LEU A 50 -2.51 -9.24 -4.21
C LEU A 50 -1.29 -9.98 -3.62
N PHE A 51 -1.07 -9.93 -2.32
CA PHE A 51 -0.02 -10.73 -1.68
C PHE A 51 -0.31 -12.24 -1.72
N SER A 52 -1.58 -12.63 -1.85
CA SER A 52 -1.98 -14.03 -2.06
C SER A 52 -1.76 -14.51 -3.50
N GLY A 53 -1.34 -13.64 -4.40
CA GLY A 53 -1.10 -13.94 -5.82
C GLY A 53 -1.82 -12.98 -6.77
N HIS A 54 -1.81 -13.32 -8.04
CA HIS A 54 -2.55 -12.55 -9.04
C HIS A 54 -4.07 -12.72 -8.87
N ARG A 55 -4.81 -11.66 -9.18
CA ARG A 55 -6.26 -11.64 -9.05
C ARG A 55 -6.94 -10.98 -10.25
N ARG A 56 -8.16 -11.43 -10.52
CA ARG A 56 -9.06 -10.84 -11.51
C ARG A 56 -10.00 -9.84 -10.83
N THR A 57 -10.62 -8.97 -11.63
CA THR A 57 -11.51 -7.94 -11.11
C THR A 57 -12.64 -8.49 -10.25
N HIS A 58 -13.29 -9.58 -10.67
CA HIS A 58 -14.38 -10.20 -9.91
C HIS A 58 -13.93 -10.79 -8.57
N GLU A 59 -12.72 -11.36 -8.52
CA GLU A 59 -12.17 -11.92 -7.28
C GLU A 59 -11.93 -10.85 -6.21
N PHE A 60 -11.59 -9.62 -6.62
CA PHE A 60 -11.52 -8.50 -5.69
C PHE A 60 -12.89 -8.10 -5.15
N LEU A 61 -13.92 -8.11 -6.01
CA LEU A 61 -15.28 -7.77 -5.58
C LEU A 61 -15.82 -8.79 -4.56
N ASP A 62 -15.48 -10.05 -4.76
CA ASP A 62 -15.85 -11.14 -3.83
C ASP A 62 -15.08 -11.04 -2.51
N ALA A 63 -13.78 -10.71 -2.56
CA ALA A 63 -12.93 -10.64 -1.39
C ALA A 63 -13.08 -9.35 -0.58
N LEU A 64 -13.57 -8.28 -1.19
CA LEU A 64 -13.67 -6.94 -0.60
C LEU A 64 -15.13 -6.46 -0.59
N PRO A 65 -15.97 -7.00 0.31
CA PRO A 65 -17.36 -6.60 0.39
C PRO A 65 -17.52 -5.11 0.66
N GLY A 66 -18.37 -4.45 -0.10
CA GLY A 66 -18.64 -3.02 0.01
C GLY A 66 -17.84 -2.14 -0.96
N ILE A 67 -16.88 -2.68 -1.70
CA ILE A 67 -16.23 -1.93 -2.78
C ILE A 67 -17.10 -1.97 -4.04
N SER A 68 -17.26 -0.81 -4.69
CA SER A 68 -17.91 -0.74 -6.00
C SER A 68 -16.90 -1.03 -7.12
N THR A 69 -17.38 -1.54 -8.25
CA THR A 69 -16.55 -1.75 -9.45
C THR A 69 -15.85 -0.46 -9.90
N LYS A 70 -16.54 0.68 -9.80
CA LYS A 70 -15.98 1.99 -10.12
C LYS A 70 -14.81 2.34 -9.20
N THR A 71 -14.97 2.17 -7.89
CA THR A 71 -13.93 2.43 -6.90
C THR A 71 -12.74 1.49 -7.09
N LEU A 72 -13.01 0.19 -7.26
CA LEU A 72 -11.96 -0.81 -7.50
C LEU A 72 -11.12 -0.45 -8.73
N THR A 73 -11.78 -0.16 -9.85
CA THR A 73 -11.08 0.19 -11.10
C THR A 73 -10.25 1.46 -10.94
N ALA A 74 -10.78 2.48 -10.27
CA ALA A 74 -10.04 3.71 -10.00
C ALA A 74 -8.78 3.44 -9.15
N ARG A 75 -8.91 2.69 -8.07
CA ARG A 75 -7.78 2.36 -7.19
C ARG A 75 -6.73 1.48 -7.87
N LEU A 76 -7.15 0.50 -8.65
CA LEU A 76 -6.21 -0.33 -9.43
C LEU A 76 -5.41 0.49 -10.44
N ARG A 77 -6.04 1.45 -11.12
CA ARG A 77 -5.35 2.36 -12.04
C ARG A 77 -4.35 3.28 -11.32
N GLU A 78 -4.72 3.80 -10.16
CA GLU A 78 -3.79 4.58 -9.33
C GLU A 78 -2.59 3.76 -8.89
N LEU A 79 -2.80 2.58 -8.34
CA LEU A 79 -1.72 1.68 -7.92
C LEU A 79 -0.84 1.25 -9.09
N GLU A 80 -1.42 1.05 -10.28
CA GLU A 80 -0.68 0.79 -11.51
C GLU A 80 0.18 2.00 -11.92
N SER A 81 -0.38 3.21 -11.86
CA SER A 81 0.35 4.45 -12.18
C SER A 81 1.52 4.73 -11.24
N TYR A 82 1.41 4.31 -9.99
CA TYR A 82 2.50 4.40 -9.00
C TYR A 82 3.52 3.26 -9.11
N GLY A 83 3.28 2.32 -10.02
CA GLY A 83 4.16 1.17 -10.24
C GLY A 83 4.11 0.11 -9.13
N LEU A 84 3.06 0.08 -8.33
CA LEU A 84 2.87 -0.91 -7.26
C LEU A 84 2.17 -2.17 -7.76
N VAL A 85 1.35 -2.03 -8.80
CA VAL A 85 0.54 -3.10 -9.38
C VAL A 85 0.80 -3.16 -10.88
N ARG A 86 0.85 -4.37 -11.41
CA ARG A 86 0.94 -4.65 -12.84
C ARG A 86 -0.38 -5.21 -13.32
N ARG A 87 -0.85 -4.67 -14.43
CA ARG A 87 -2.03 -5.15 -15.15
C ARG A 87 -1.57 -5.96 -16.36
N LYS A 88 -2.11 -7.16 -16.52
CA LYS A 88 -1.86 -8.02 -17.67
C LYS A 88 -3.18 -8.37 -18.36
N VAL A 89 -3.26 -8.09 -19.64
CA VAL A 89 -4.42 -8.44 -20.47
C VAL A 89 -4.08 -9.66 -21.29
N PHE A 90 -4.93 -10.68 -21.25
CA PHE A 90 -4.82 -11.87 -22.08
C PHE A 90 -5.80 -11.73 -23.24
N PRO A 91 -5.34 -11.89 -24.48
CA PRO A 91 -6.17 -11.79 -25.68
C PRO A 91 -7.01 -13.05 -25.87
N GLU A 92 -7.99 -13.21 -25.01
CA GLU A 92 -8.97 -14.30 -25.04
C GLU A 92 -10.36 -13.74 -25.37
N VAL A 93 -11.33 -14.58 -25.64
CA VAL A 93 -12.73 -14.20 -25.83
C VAL A 93 -13.56 -14.90 -24.77
N PRO A 94 -14.10 -14.17 -23.75
CA PRO A 94 -13.93 -12.74 -23.46
C PRO A 94 -12.51 -12.41 -22.93
N PRO A 95 -12.03 -11.15 -23.06
CA PRO A 95 -10.70 -10.77 -22.63
C PRO A 95 -10.53 -10.92 -21.13
N ARG A 96 -9.43 -11.53 -20.70
CA ARG A 96 -9.07 -11.75 -19.31
C ARG A 96 -8.07 -10.69 -18.86
N VAL A 97 -8.34 -10.06 -17.74
CA VAL A 97 -7.44 -9.10 -17.11
C VAL A 97 -7.04 -9.59 -15.73
N GLU A 98 -5.77 -9.67 -15.49
CA GLU A 98 -5.19 -10.06 -14.21
C GLU A 98 -4.30 -8.95 -13.66
N TYR A 99 -4.30 -8.81 -12.34
CA TYR A 99 -3.47 -7.88 -11.59
C TYR A 99 -2.51 -8.63 -10.69
N SER A 100 -1.29 -8.14 -10.58
CA SER A 100 -0.25 -8.69 -9.71
C SER A 100 0.59 -7.58 -9.10
N LEU A 101 1.27 -7.87 -7.98
CA LEU A 101 2.24 -6.93 -7.42
C LEU A 101 3.49 -6.84 -8.28
N THR A 102 4.03 -5.63 -8.38
CA THR A 102 5.41 -5.40 -8.84
C THR A 102 6.39 -5.64 -7.69
N GLU A 103 7.69 -5.58 -7.97
CA GLU A 103 8.71 -5.62 -6.92
C GLU A 103 8.51 -4.48 -5.91
N LYS A 104 8.29 -3.27 -6.41
CA LYS A 104 7.96 -2.10 -5.57
C LYS A 104 6.69 -2.33 -4.73
N GLY A 105 5.65 -2.95 -5.31
CA GLY A 105 4.44 -3.31 -4.58
C GLY A 105 4.69 -4.31 -3.45
N ARG A 106 5.63 -5.24 -3.64
CA ARG A 106 6.04 -6.22 -2.61
C ARG A 106 6.76 -5.58 -1.44
N GLU A 107 7.43 -4.45 -1.64
CA GLU A 107 8.06 -3.69 -0.55
C GLU A 107 7.06 -3.20 0.50
N MET A 108 5.76 -3.17 0.18
CA MET A 108 4.69 -2.85 1.13
C MET A 108 4.41 -3.97 2.15
N GLN A 109 4.96 -5.16 1.96
CA GLN A 109 4.70 -6.31 2.83
C GLN A 109 4.98 -6.03 4.31
N PRO A 110 6.14 -5.46 4.72
CA PRO A 110 6.41 -5.17 6.13
C PRO A 110 5.39 -4.22 6.75
N VAL A 111 4.91 -3.25 5.98
CA VAL A 111 3.90 -2.28 6.44
C VAL A 111 2.57 -2.99 6.71
N LEU A 112 2.13 -3.82 5.77
CA LEU A 112 0.88 -4.58 5.90
C LEU A 112 0.95 -5.59 7.06
N MET A 113 2.10 -6.24 7.25
CA MET A 113 2.32 -7.15 8.37
C MET A 113 2.27 -6.41 9.71
N SER A 114 2.85 -5.22 9.80
CA SER A 114 2.79 -4.38 10.99
C SER A 114 1.37 -3.92 11.30
N LEU A 115 0.61 -3.54 10.28
CA LEU A 115 -0.81 -3.18 10.43
C LEU A 115 -1.65 -4.38 10.90
N LYS A 116 -1.40 -5.57 10.34
CA LYS A 116 -2.07 -6.80 10.76
C LYS A 116 -1.80 -7.08 12.23
N GLN A 117 -0.54 -7.09 12.63
CA GLN A 117 -0.11 -7.37 13.99
C GLN A 117 -0.71 -6.38 15.00
N LEU A 118 -0.71 -5.10 14.67
CA LEU A 118 -1.31 -4.08 15.50
C LEU A 118 -2.83 -4.25 15.64
N GLY A 119 -3.49 -4.58 14.52
CA GLY A 119 -4.92 -4.86 14.51
C GLY A 119 -5.29 -6.07 15.37
N GLU A 120 -4.51 -7.15 15.30
CA GLU A 120 -4.69 -8.34 16.15
C GLU A 120 -4.57 -8.01 17.64
N GLN A 121 -3.56 -7.19 18.02
CA GLN A 121 -3.41 -6.74 19.40
C GLN A 121 -4.60 -5.91 19.89
N TRP A 122 -5.14 -5.05 19.07
CA TRP A 122 -6.24 -4.17 19.48
C TRP A 122 -7.60 -4.87 19.49
N LEU A 123 -7.79 -5.83 18.62
CA LEU A 123 -9.05 -6.59 18.54
C LEU A 123 -9.13 -7.71 19.58
N GLU A 124 -8.03 -8.04 20.25
CA GLU A 124 -7.96 -9.17 21.18
C GLU A 124 -8.51 -10.49 20.59
N GLN A 125 -8.50 -10.60 19.28
CA GLN A 125 -9.05 -11.75 18.53
C GLN A 125 -7.94 -12.45 17.76
N GLU A 126 -7.69 -13.69 18.13
CA GLU A 126 -6.73 -14.58 17.45
C GLU A 126 -7.23 -15.13 16.10
N SER A 127 -8.41 -14.75 15.63
CA SER A 127 -9.06 -15.45 14.52
C SER A 127 -9.53 -14.55 13.36
N CYS A 128 -8.75 -13.56 12.97
CA CYS A 128 -8.97 -12.97 11.65
C CYS A 128 -8.18 -13.77 10.62
N ARG A 129 -8.86 -14.53 9.76
CA ARG A 129 -8.24 -15.11 8.56
C ARG A 129 -7.89 -13.98 7.59
N CYS A 130 -6.73 -13.37 7.81
CA CYS A 130 -6.16 -12.45 6.86
C CYS A 130 -5.48 -13.25 5.74
N PRO A 131 -5.64 -12.92 4.45
CA PRO A 131 -4.93 -13.56 3.34
C PRO A 131 -3.40 -13.54 3.47
N MET A 132 -2.88 -12.76 4.40
CA MET A 132 -1.45 -12.67 4.72
C MET A 132 -1.06 -13.56 5.89
N ASP A 133 -1.72 -14.67 6.10
CA ASP A 133 -1.32 -15.62 7.13
C ASP A 133 0.08 -16.14 6.84
N THR A 134 0.96 -15.96 7.82
CA THR A 134 2.41 -16.00 7.75
C THR A 134 3.04 -17.34 7.38
N ASN A 135 2.28 -18.42 7.37
CA ASN A 135 2.83 -19.75 7.06
C ASN A 135 3.15 -19.99 5.59
N ALA A 136 2.73 -19.13 4.69
CA ALA A 136 2.98 -19.29 3.26
C ALA A 136 4.14 -18.45 2.72
N LEU A 137 4.61 -17.41 3.46
CA LEU A 137 5.55 -16.42 2.95
C LEU A 137 6.93 -16.43 3.63
N PHE A 138 7.03 -16.99 4.80
CA PHE A 138 8.32 -17.29 5.42
C PHE A 138 8.55 -18.79 5.31
N GLY A 139 9.20 -19.20 4.21
CA GLY A 139 9.86 -20.47 4.16
C GLY A 139 10.69 -20.61 5.44
N SER A 140 10.49 -21.71 6.14
CA SER A 140 11.16 -22.05 7.37
C SER A 140 12.68 -21.93 7.23
N GLU A 141 13.23 -20.77 7.48
CA GLU A 141 14.60 -20.70 7.93
C GLU A 141 14.56 -20.95 9.44
N SER A 142 14.70 -22.20 9.76
CA SER A 142 15.02 -22.63 11.10
C SER A 142 16.33 -21.96 11.50
N LEU A 143 16.23 -20.92 12.31
CA LEU A 143 17.33 -20.48 13.14
C LEU A 143 17.53 -21.57 14.19
N SER A 144 18.27 -22.58 13.83
CA SER A 144 18.91 -23.43 14.82
C SER A 144 20.08 -22.65 15.41
N ALA A 145 19.85 -22.17 16.60
CA ALA A 145 20.93 -21.69 17.43
C ALA A 145 21.79 -22.84 17.89
#